data_a6c8f1572cdc734b80125767f53a2c49
#
_entry.id   a6c8f1572cdc734b80125767f53a2c49
#
_cell.length_a   1.000
_cell.length_b   1.000
_cell.length_c   1.000
_cell.angle_alpha   90.00
_cell.angle_beta   90.00
_cell.angle_gamma   90.00
#
_symmetry.space_group_name_H-M   'P 1'
#
loop_
_entity.id
_entity.type
_entity.pdbx_description
1 polymer ?
#
loop_
_entity_poly.entity_id
_entity_poly.type
_entity_poly.pdbx_seq_one_letter_code
_entity_poly.pdbx_strand_id
1 'polypeptide(L)'
;MRTPSFLSDQLREFLRLKKIATLPELKQALGTGVDTTVFRKLKELSYRSSYSHRGRYYTLAEIPRFDPQGLWSFQAVWFSRWGNLVTTLEALVNLAPQGYFANELQQILHVEVKDALLQLVQQRRIARQQVTGLFLYCSQDATLRRRQVLARQALSEIPGSSSAEVSPEELKASLVLFASLLDERQRRLYAGLESLKLGRGGDQRLAELLQLDPQTVARGRKQLLAQEVEWDRVRKSGAGRKPVEKKRPT
;
A
#
# COMPACT_ATOMS: atom_id res chain seq x y z
N MET A 1 -31.35 -46.78 13.94
CA MET A 1 -30.09 -46.09 13.61
C MET A 1 -30.11 -44.70 14.27
N ARG A 2 -29.20 -44.40 15.24
CA ARG A 2 -29.08 -43.05 15.80
C ARG A 2 -28.43 -42.16 14.75
N THR A 3 -29.11 -41.11 14.33
CA THR A 3 -28.53 -40.07 13.50
C THR A 3 -27.33 -39.47 14.23
N PRO A 4 -26.13 -39.37 13.60
CA PRO A 4 -24.99 -38.80 14.26
C PRO A 4 -25.28 -37.34 14.66
N SER A 5 -25.18 -37.05 15.96
CA SER A 5 -25.39 -35.71 16.50
C SER A 5 -24.11 -34.93 16.32
N PHE A 6 -24.04 -34.07 15.27
CA PHE A 6 -22.92 -33.16 15.03
C PHE A 6 -23.05 -31.95 15.96
N LEU A 7 -22.08 -31.75 16.86
CA LEU A 7 -22.10 -30.67 17.84
C LEU A 7 -21.48 -29.43 17.27
N SER A 8 -22.19 -28.30 17.33
CA SER A 8 -21.67 -26.99 16.92
C SER A 8 -20.44 -26.56 17.74
N ASP A 9 -20.34 -27.02 19.00
CA ASP A 9 -19.20 -26.70 19.87
C ASP A 9 -17.88 -27.25 19.35
N GLN A 10 -17.86 -28.40 18.65
CA GLN A 10 -16.64 -28.87 17.97
C GLN A 10 -16.09 -27.88 16.94
N LEU A 11 -16.96 -27.29 16.12
CA LEU A 11 -16.59 -26.28 15.17
C LEU A 11 -16.15 -24.97 15.87
N ARG A 12 -16.79 -24.61 16.99
CA ARG A 12 -16.44 -23.46 17.79
C ARG A 12 -15.02 -23.58 18.33
N GLU A 13 -14.69 -24.67 18.98
CA GLU A 13 -13.36 -24.94 19.52
C GLU A 13 -12.30 -24.99 18.41
N PHE A 14 -12.56 -25.69 17.33
CA PHE A 14 -11.68 -25.79 16.18
C PHE A 14 -11.36 -24.41 15.59
N LEU A 15 -12.38 -23.55 15.37
CA LEU A 15 -12.19 -22.20 14.83
C LEU A 15 -11.57 -21.24 15.85
N ARG A 16 -11.79 -21.41 17.15
CA ARG A 16 -11.10 -20.61 18.17
C ARG A 16 -9.59 -20.88 18.18
N LEU A 17 -9.18 -22.13 17.99
CA LEU A 17 -7.77 -22.50 17.90
C LEU A 17 -7.16 -22.05 16.58
N LYS A 18 -7.79 -22.37 15.46
CA LYS A 18 -7.25 -22.14 14.12
C LYS A 18 -7.51 -20.73 13.58
N LYS A 19 -8.51 -20.02 14.13
CA LYS A 19 -9.03 -18.70 13.76
C LYS A 19 -9.76 -18.67 12.41
N ILE A 20 -9.21 -19.28 11.37
CA ILE A 20 -9.83 -19.41 10.05
C ILE A 20 -9.76 -20.85 9.56
N ALA A 21 -10.71 -21.28 8.78
CA ALA A 21 -10.70 -22.61 8.17
C ALA A 21 -11.42 -22.63 6.81
N THR A 22 -11.02 -23.57 5.97
CA THR A 22 -11.70 -23.88 4.70
C THR A 22 -12.83 -24.87 4.92
N LEU A 23 -13.75 -24.98 3.95
CA LEU A 23 -14.87 -25.95 4.04
C LEU A 23 -14.40 -27.40 4.20
N PRO A 24 -13.37 -27.90 3.48
CA PRO A 24 -12.85 -29.25 3.72
C PRO A 24 -12.37 -29.48 5.15
N GLU A 25 -11.68 -28.54 5.75
CA GLU A 25 -11.21 -28.63 7.13
C GLU A 25 -12.35 -28.62 8.15
N LEU A 26 -13.38 -27.83 7.89
CA LEU A 26 -14.59 -27.81 8.73
C LEU A 26 -15.38 -29.13 8.62
N LYS A 27 -15.43 -29.73 7.43
CA LYS A 27 -16.01 -31.09 7.25
C LYS A 27 -15.23 -32.11 8.06
N GLN A 28 -13.93 -32.10 8.00
CA GLN A 28 -13.05 -32.99 8.73
C GLN A 28 -13.25 -32.83 10.26
N ALA A 29 -13.25 -31.57 10.74
CA ALA A 29 -13.44 -31.27 12.17
C ALA A 29 -14.80 -31.70 12.69
N LEU A 30 -15.84 -31.68 11.86
CA LEU A 30 -17.20 -32.10 12.23
C LEU A 30 -17.45 -33.61 11.98
N GLY A 31 -16.54 -34.29 11.25
CA GLY A 31 -16.71 -35.70 10.90
C GLY A 31 -17.83 -35.97 9.86
N THR A 32 -18.10 -35.00 8.96
CA THR A 32 -19.17 -35.12 7.95
C THR A 32 -18.65 -34.81 6.55
N GLY A 33 -19.17 -35.50 5.53
CA GLY A 33 -18.93 -35.16 4.12
C GLY A 33 -19.92 -34.15 3.53
N VAL A 34 -20.96 -33.74 4.29
CA VAL A 34 -22.11 -33.00 3.78
C VAL A 34 -21.97 -31.50 4.07
N ASP A 35 -21.87 -30.67 3.02
CA ASP A 35 -21.70 -29.20 3.10
C ASP A 35 -22.81 -28.51 3.86
N THR A 36 -24.09 -28.91 3.61
CA THR A 36 -25.26 -28.31 4.24
C THR A 36 -25.27 -28.50 5.75
N THR A 37 -24.73 -29.61 6.25
CA THR A 37 -24.58 -29.85 7.68
C THR A 37 -23.62 -28.90 8.32
N VAL A 38 -22.43 -28.66 7.67
CA VAL A 38 -21.44 -27.70 8.14
C VAL A 38 -22.02 -26.30 8.17
N PHE A 39 -22.64 -25.85 7.07
CA PHE A 39 -23.22 -24.49 7.00
C PHE A 39 -24.34 -24.25 7.99
N ARG A 40 -25.18 -25.27 8.26
CA ARG A 40 -26.21 -25.19 9.30
C ARG A 40 -25.56 -24.94 10.66
N LYS A 41 -24.49 -25.68 11.00
CA LYS A 41 -23.78 -25.52 12.28
C LYS A 41 -23.02 -24.19 12.36
N LEU A 42 -22.38 -23.75 11.29
CA LEU A 42 -21.75 -22.42 11.20
C LEU A 42 -22.80 -21.31 11.41
N LYS A 43 -24.00 -21.45 10.83
CA LYS A 43 -25.07 -20.46 10.98
C LYS A 43 -25.53 -20.35 12.43
N GLU A 44 -25.62 -21.45 13.15
CA GLU A 44 -25.92 -21.49 14.60
C GLU A 44 -24.87 -20.68 15.41
N LEU A 45 -23.61 -20.69 14.97
CA LEU A 45 -22.48 -20.02 15.63
C LEU A 45 -22.25 -18.59 15.18
N SER A 46 -22.99 -18.08 14.23
CA SER A 46 -22.75 -16.77 13.59
C SER A 46 -21.35 -16.69 12.98
N TYR A 47 -21.22 -17.06 11.73
CA TYR A 47 -19.95 -17.09 11.01
C TYR A 47 -19.79 -15.94 10.01
N ARG A 48 -18.56 -15.74 9.54
CA ARG A 48 -18.19 -14.85 8.44
C ARG A 48 -17.37 -15.60 7.41
N SER A 49 -17.57 -15.27 6.13
CA SER A 49 -16.69 -15.71 5.04
C SER A 49 -15.71 -14.62 4.67
N SER A 50 -14.54 -15.00 4.18
CA SER A 50 -13.55 -14.05 3.64
C SER A 50 -14.10 -13.35 2.39
N TYR A 51 -13.76 -12.08 2.20
CA TYR A 51 -14.02 -11.43 0.91
C TYR A 51 -12.88 -11.68 -0.09
N SER A 52 -11.69 -12.00 0.39
CA SER A 52 -10.58 -12.49 -0.43
C SER A 52 -10.71 -13.98 -0.73
N HIS A 53 -9.84 -14.52 -1.60
CA HIS A 53 -9.77 -15.95 -1.92
C HIS A 53 -11.13 -16.54 -2.35
N ARG A 54 -11.98 -15.73 -3.00
CA ARG A 54 -13.33 -16.13 -3.47
C ARG A 54 -14.24 -16.70 -2.36
N GLY A 55 -14.12 -16.19 -1.14
CA GLY A 55 -14.99 -16.60 -0.02
C GLY A 55 -14.73 -18.00 0.56
N ARG A 56 -13.53 -18.56 0.30
CA ARG A 56 -13.23 -19.97 0.66
C ARG A 56 -12.92 -20.19 2.13
N TYR A 57 -12.66 -19.13 2.90
CA TYR A 57 -12.31 -19.22 4.31
C TYR A 57 -13.44 -18.72 5.19
N TYR A 58 -13.61 -19.38 6.32
CA TYR A 58 -14.65 -19.11 7.30
C TYR A 58 -14.05 -18.84 8.66
N THR A 59 -14.68 -17.97 9.43
CA THR A 59 -14.34 -17.65 10.82
C THR A 59 -15.61 -17.39 11.62
N LEU A 60 -15.55 -17.47 12.95
CA LEU A 60 -16.66 -17.05 13.80
C LEU A 60 -16.73 -15.55 13.90
N ALA A 61 -17.94 -14.98 14.05
CA ALA A 61 -18.14 -13.55 14.15
C ALA A 61 -17.42 -12.90 15.35
N GLU A 62 -17.13 -13.68 16.40
CA GLU A 62 -16.46 -13.26 17.64
C GLU A 62 -14.94 -13.19 17.55
N ILE A 63 -14.32 -13.80 16.53
CA ILE A 63 -12.86 -13.89 16.41
C ILE A 63 -12.23 -12.63 15.80
N PRO A 64 -12.75 -12.04 14.71
CA PRO A 64 -12.14 -10.90 14.07
C PRO A 64 -12.14 -9.66 14.95
N ARG A 65 -10.98 -9.01 15.08
CA ARG A 65 -10.85 -7.65 15.61
C ARG A 65 -10.69 -6.71 14.44
N PHE A 66 -11.81 -6.12 14.02
CA PHE A 66 -11.82 -5.20 12.88
C PHE A 66 -11.13 -3.89 13.22
N ASP A 67 -10.35 -3.40 12.26
CA ASP A 67 -9.73 -2.08 12.28
C ASP A 67 -10.79 -0.96 12.11
N PRO A 68 -10.40 0.33 12.17
CA PRO A 68 -11.31 1.45 11.93
C PRO A 68 -12.01 1.41 10.56
N GLN A 69 -11.38 0.78 9.57
CA GLN A 69 -11.93 0.57 8.23
C GLN A 69 -12.84 -0.64 8.14
N GLY A 70 -13.08 -1.34 9.26
CA GLY A 70 -13.94 -2.52 9.32
C GLY A 70 -13.36 -3.77 8.66
N LEU A 71 -12.05 -3.84 8.51
CA LEU A 71 -11.31 -4.95 7.90
C LEU A 71 -10.51 -5.72 8.95
N TRP A 72 -10.30 -6.99 8.70
CA TRP A 72 -9.46 -7.85 9.52
C TRP A 72 -8.77 -8.88 8.63
N SER A 73 -7.49 -9.12 8.88
CA SER A 73 -6.72 -10.14 8.15
C SER A 73 -6.06 -11.15 9.09
N PHE A 74 -5.97 -12.38 8.61
CA PHE A 74 -5.22 -13.44 9.25
C PHE A 74 -4.59 -14.34 8.17
N GLN A 75 -3.26 -14.52 8.21
CA GLN A 75 -2.50 -15.30 7.22
C GLN A 75 -2.83 -14.90 5.77
N ALA A 76 -2.82 -13.58 5.48
CA ALA A 76 -3.16 -13.00 4.18
C ALA A 76 -4.60 -13.25 3.68
N VAL A 77 -5.48 -13.80 4.52
CA VAL A 77 -6.91 -13.94 4.25
C VAL A 77 -7.66 -12.77 4.87
N TRP A 78 -8.48 -12.07 4.07
CA TRP A 78 -9.14 -10.85 4.47
C TRP A 78 -10.64 -11.04 4.71
N PHE A 79 -11.13 -10.45 5.79
CA PHE A 79 -12.52 -10.43 6.22
C PHE A 79 -13.00 -9.01 6.44
N SER A 80 -14.29 -8.79 6.26
CA SER A 80 -14.92 -7.50 6.46
C SER A 80 -16.10 -7.61 7.44
N ARG A 81 -16.32 -6.52 8.20
CA ARG A 81 -17.52 -6.41 9.03
C ARG A 81 -18.81 -6.39 8.22
N TRP A 82 -18.72 -5.97 6.95
CA TRP A 82 -19.89 -5.89 6.04
C TRP A 82 -20.10 -7.17 5.22
N GLY A 83 -19.23 -8.17 5.35
CA GLY A 83 -19.36 -9.47 4.70
C GLY A 83 -18.53 -9.64 3.44
N ASN A 84 -19.17 -9.78 2.27
CA ASN A 84 -18.49 -10.03 1.01
C ASN A 84 -17.85 -8.75 0.40
N LEU A 85 -17.09 -8.91 -0.70
CA LEU A 85 -16.39 -7.80 -1.36
C LEU A 85 -17.36 -6.69 -1.83
N VAL A 86 -18.49 -7.07 -2.40
CA VAL A 86 -19.46 -6.11 -2.97
C VAL A 86 -20.07 -5.23 -1.87
N THR A 87 -20.52 -5.84 -0.77
CA THR A 87 -21.08 -5.10 0.37
C THR A 87 -20.03 -4.27 1.10
N THR A 88 -18.79 -4.73 1.12
CA THR A 88 -17.67 -4.00 1.69
C THR A 88 -17.32 -2.76 0.88
N LEU A 89 -17.23 -2.88 -0.45
CA LEU A 89 -17.00 -1.76 -1.36
C LEU A 89 -18.09 -0.69 -1.25
N GLU A 90 -19.36 -1.11 -1.24
CA GLU A 90 -20.48 -0.19 -1.06
C GLU A 90 -20.41 0.59 0.26
N ALA A 91 -20.11 -0.11 1.35
CA ALA A 91 -19.97 0.52 2.65
C ALA A 91 -18.79 1.51 2.70
N LEU A 92 -17.62 1.13 2.19
CA LEU A 92 -16.45 2.01 2.14
C LEU A 92 -16.73 3.26 1.30
N VAL A 93 -17.32 3.12 0.12
CA VAL A 93 -17.66 4.26 -0.76
C VAL A 93 -18.66 5.20 -0.09
N ASN A 94 -19.68 4.67 0.59
CA ASN A 94 -20.68 5.49 1.27
C ASN A 94 -20.15 6.17 2.55
N LEU A 95 -19.19 5.56 3.24
CA LEU A 95 -18.57 6.12 4.44
C LEU A 95 -17.44 7.11 4.13
N ALA A 96 -16.88 7.06 2.94
CA ALA A 96 -15.77 7.92 2.54
C ALA A 96 -16.20 9.39 2.47
N PRO A 97 -15.44 10.33 3.06
CA PRO A 97 -15.75 11.76 2.96
C PRO A 97 -15.52 12.32 1.55
N GLN A 98 -14.65 11.70 0.76
CA GLN A 98 -14.19 12.18 -0.56
C GLN A 98 -14.36 11.15 -1.69
N GLY A 99 -15.11 10.06 -1.48
CA GLY A 99 -15.17 8.93 -2.40
C GLY A 99 -13.81 8.22 -2.56
N TYR A 100 -13.73 7.27 -3.49
CA TYR A 100 -12.51 6.53 -3.77
C TYR A 100 -12.26 6.35 -5.26
N PHE A 101 -11.01 6.37 -5.67
CA PHE A 101 -10.57 5.80 -6.95
C PHE A 101 -10.41 4.27 -6.82
N ALA A 102 -10.47 3.55 -7.95
CA ALA A 102 -10.37 2.09 -7.93
C ALA A 102 -9.03 1.59 -7.37
N ASN A 103 -7.92 2.27 -7.67
CA ASN A 103 -6.60 1.94 -7.16
C ASN A 103 -6.49 2.11 -5.63
N GLU A 104 -7.12 3.13 -5.05
CA GLU A 104 -7.16 3.33 -3.61
C GLU A 104 -7.90 2.18 -2.91
N LEU A 105 -9.06 1.79 -3.45
CA LEU A 105 -9.82 0.64 -2.94
C LEU A 105 -9.05 -0.67 -3.08
N GLN A 106 -8.32 -0.85 -4.17
CA GLN A 106 -7.49 -2.04 -4.37
C GLN A 106 -6.34 -2.10 -3.37
N GLN A 107 -5.72 -0.97 -3.04
CA GLN A 107 -4.69 -0.88 -2.00
C GLN A 107 -5.24 -1.18 -0.61
N ILE A 108 -6.43 -0.64 -0.27
CA ILE A 108 -7.07 -0.87 1.04
C ILE A 108 -7.51 -2.33 1.20
N LEU A 109 -8.11 -2.91 0.16
CA LEU A 109 -8.72 -4.23 0.22
C LEU A 109 -7.78 -5.38 -0.15
N HIS A 110 -6.62 -5.08 -0.75
CA HIS A 110 -5.62 -6.06 -1.21
C HIS A 110 -6.17 -7.13 -2.18
N VAL A 111 -7.23 -6.76 -2.94
CA VAL A 111 -7.85 -7.61 -3.96
C VAL A 111 -8.26 -6.77 -5.17
N GLU A 112 -8.42 -7.40 -6.32
CA GLU A 112 -8.99 -6.73 -7.48
C GLU A 112 -10.45 -6.32 -7.23
N VAL A 113 -10.78 -5.06 -7.57
CA VAL A 113 -12.09 -4.46 -7.25
C VAL A 113 -12.89 -4.06 -8.48
N LYS A 114 -12.28 -4.08 -9.67
CA LYS A 114 -12.88 -3.51 -10.90
C LYS A 114 -14.24 -4.11 -11.23
N ASP A 115 -14.34 -5.43 -11.25
CA ASP A 115 -15.59 -6.12 -11.62
C ASP A 115 -16.69 -5.86 -10.58
N ALA A 116 -16.34 -5.89 -9.29
CA ALA A 116 -17.27 -5.62 -8.21
C ALA A 116 -17.77 -4.16 -8.22
N LEU A 117 -16.89 -3.20 -8.54
CA LEU A 117 -17.28 -1.79 -8.70
C LEU A 117 -18.21 -1.59 -9.89
N LEU A 118 -17.93 -2.22 -11.04
CA LEU A 118 -18.80 -2.17 -12.21
C LEU A 118 -20.18 -2.76 -11.90
N GLN A 119 -20.23 -3.89 -11.21
CA GLN A 119 -21.47 -4.51 -10.75
C GLN A 119 -22.29 -3.55 -9.86
N LEU A 120 -21.64 -2.89 -8.89
CA LEU A 120 -22.30 -1.93 -7.99
C LEU A 120 -22.86 -0.71 -8.75
N VAL A 121 -22.14 -0.19 -9.74
CA VAL A 121 -22.59 0.92 -10.58
C VAL A 121 -23.79 0.49 -11.44
N GLN A 122 -23.72 -0.69 -12.07
CA GLN A 122 -24.83 -1.25 -12.88
C GLN A 122 -26.10 -1.47 -12.03
N GLN A 123 -25.93 -1.92 -10.78
CA GLN A 123 -27.01 -2.10 -9.83
C GLN A 123 -27.50 -0.78 -9.20
N ARG A 124 -26.94 0.35 -9.56
CA ARG A 124 -27.23 1.67 -8.99
C ARG A 124 -27.07 1.75 -7.47
N ARG A 125 -26.16 0.98 -6.89
CA ARG A 125 -25.85 0.98 -5.46
C ARG A 125 -24.79 2.04 -5.11
N ILE A 126 -23.90 2.32 -6.07
CA ILE A 126 -22.95 3.43 -6.03
C ILE A 126 -22.98 4.20 -7.35
N ALA A 127 -22.48 5.43 -7.35
CA ALA A 127 -22.32 6.26 -8.52
C ALA A 127 -20.84 6.31 -8.95
N ARG A 128 -20.62 6.67 -10.22
CA ARG A 128 -19.30 6.89 -10.81
C ARG A 128 -19.28 8.23 -11.51
N GLN A 129 -18.30 9.09 -11.18
CA GLN A 129 -18.13 10.40 -11.80
C GLN A 129 -16.67 10.58 -12.22
N GLN A 130 -16.43 11.22 -13.36
CA GLN A 130 -15.08 11.52 -13.81
C GLN A 130 -14.55 12.76 -13.08
N VAL A 131 -13.37 12.64 -12.45
CA VAL A 131 -12.67 13.73 -11.77
C VAL A 131 -11.19 13.63 -12.20
N THR A 132 -10.61 14.70 -12.71
CA THR A 132 -9.20 14.75 -13.18
C THR A 132 -8.80 13.59 -14.12
N GLY A 133 -9.72 13.19 -15.03
CA GLY A 133 -9.47 12.08 -15.97
C GLY A 133 -9.69 10.67 -15.42
N LEU A 134 -9.84 10.50 -14.11
CA LEU A 134 -10.08 9.22 -13.45
C LEU A 134 -11.54 9.07 -13.01
N PHE A 135 -12.00 7.83 -12.83
CA PHE A 135 -13.33 7.54 -12.30
C PHE A 135 -13.32 7.49 -10.77
N LEU A 136 -13.98 8.47 -10.17
CA LEU A 136 -14.27 8.51 -8.74
C LEU A 136 -15.56 7.73 -8.46
N TYR A 137 -15.50 6.77 -7.54
CA TYR A 137 -16.65 6.02 -7.05
C TYR A 137 -17.20 6.72 -5.80
N CYS A 138 -18.49 7.06 -5.87
CA CYS A 138 -19.18 7.89 -4.88
C CYS A 138 -20.49 7.23 -4.47
N SER A 139 -21.11 7.78 -3.41
CA SER A 139 -22.44 7.38 -3.00
C SER A 139 -23.48 7.59 -4.10
N GLN A 140 -24.51 6.75 -4.11
CA GLN A 140 -25.69 6.95 -4.95
C GLN A 140 -26.55 8.14 -4.50
N ASP A 141 -26.51 8.48 -3.21
CA ASP A 141 -27.17 9.69 -2.70
C ASP A 141 -26.57 10.95 -3.33
N ALA A 142 -27.41 11.80 -3.90
CA ALA A 142 -26.97 12.99 -4.66
C ALA A 142 -26.24 14.01 -3.77
N THR A 143 -26.69 14.18 -2.53
CA THR A 143 -26.13 15.16 -1.61
C THR A 143 -24.74 14.71 -1.14
N LEU A 144 -24.63 13.45 -0.74
CA LEU A 144 -23.36 12.86 -0.31
C LEU A 144 -22.37 12.81 -1.47
N ARG A 145 -22.79 12.39 -2.65
CA ARG A 145 -21.98 12.37 -3.87
C ARG A 145 -21.39 13.75 -4.18
N ARG A 146 -22.24 14.80 -4.16
CA ARG A 146 -21.77 16.18 -4.41
C ARG A 146 -20.69 16.60 -3.41
N ARG A 147 -20.88 16.28 -2.13
CA ARG A 147 -19.89 16.56 -1.08
C ARG A 147 -18.59 15.79 -1.34
N GLN A 148 -18.67 14.51 -1.68
CA GLN A 148 -17.51 13.67 -1.97
C GLN A 148 -16.70 14.20 -3.16
N VAL A 149 -17.38 14.61 -4.25
CA VAL A 149 -16.72 15.17 -5.44
C VAL A 149 -16.05 16.50 -5.12
N LEU A 150 -16.74 17.41 -4.42
CA LEU A 150 -16.15 18.70 -4.03
C LEU A 150 -14.95 18.52 -3.10
N ALA A 151 -15.05 17.61 -2.13
CA ALA A 151 -13.93 17.32 -1.24
C ALA A 151 -12.73 16.75 -2.01
N ARG A 152 -12.96 15.89 -3.00
CA ARG A 152 -11.88 15.36 -3.85
C ARG A 152 -11.25 16.44 -4.74
N GLN A 153 -12.04 17.32 -5.30
CA GLN A 153 -11.53 18.46 -6.10
C GLN A 153 -10.71 19.42 -5.25
N ALA A 154 -11.18 19.79 -4.06
CA ALA A 154 -10.44 20.64 -3.14
C ALA A 154 -9.06 20.03 -2.76
N LEU A 155 -8.96 18.71 -2.61
CA LEU A 155 -7.68 18.05 -2.38
C LEU A 155 -6.76 18.11 -3.60
N SER A 156 -7.30 18.08 -4.81
CA SER A 156 -6.48 18.20 -6.04
C SER A 156 -6.02 19.65 -6.30
N GLU A 157 -6.66 20.64 -5.69
CA GLU A 157 -6.26 22.05 -5.79
C GLU A 157 -5.19 22.45 -4.74
N ILE A 158 -4.90 21.60 -3.75
CA ILE A 158 -3.79 21.85 -2.82
C ILE A 158 -2.48 21.59 -3.57
N PRO A 159 -1.61 22.61 -3.76
CA PRO A 159 -0.32 22.42 -4.39
C PRO A 159 0.51 21.40 -3.60
N GLY A 160 0.71 20.20 -4.18
CA GLY A 160 1.43 19.08 -3.54
C GLY A 160 0.62 17.81 -3.31
N SER A 161 -0.71 17.80 -3.46
CA SER A 161 -1.53 16.58 -3.33
C SER A 161 -1.99 15.98 -4.67
N SER A 162 -1.65 16.61 -5.80
CA SER A 162 -1.88 15.97 -7.09
C SER A 162 -0.84 14.88 -7.29
N SER A 163 -1.28 13.66 -7.55
CA SER A 163 -0.56 12.72 -8.39
C SER A 163 -0.60 13.26 -9.85
N ALA A 164 -0.25 14.54 -10.04
CA ALA A 164 0.19 15.00 -11.32
C ALA A 164 1.41 14.13 -11.63
N GLU A 165 1.39 13.44 -12.72
CA GLU A 165 2.62 12.92 -13.32
C GLU A 165 3.55 14.13 -13.37
N VAL A 166 4.47 14.20 -12.40
CA VAL A 166 5.51 15.22 -12.37
C VAL A 166 6.19 15.09 -13.71
N SER A 167 6.13 16.12 -14.53
CA SER A 167 6.73 16.03 -15.85
C SER A 167 8.21 15.64 -15.66
N PRO A 168 8.80 14.86 -16.56
CA PRO A 168 10.22 14.50 -16.45
C PRO A 168 11.12 15.72 -16.28
N GLU A 169 10.69 16.87 -16.78
CA GLU A 169 11.39 18.15 -16.66
C GLU A 169 11.24 18.78 -15.28
N GLU A 170 10.06 18.75 -14.68
CA GLU A 170 9.83 19.20 -13.30
C GLU A 170 10.57 18.33 -12.29
N LEU A 171 10.61 17.00 -12.53
CA LEU A 171 11.40 16.10 -11.70
C LEU A 171 12.89 16.43 -11.79
N LYS A 172 13.41 16.66 -12.99
CA LYS A 172 14.80 17.09 -13.20
C LYS A 172 15.10 18.41 -12.49
N ALA A 173 14.21 19.41 -12.63
CA ALA A 173 14.36 20.70 -11.97
C ALA A 173 14.38 20.57 -10.44
N SER A 174 13.51 19.73 -9.88
CA SER A 174 13.44 19.44 -8.44
C SER A 174 14.72 18.76 -7.93
N LEU A 175 15.28 17.81 -8.69
CA LEU A 175 16.52 17.13 -8.36
C LEU A 175 17.72 18.11 -8.37
N VAL A 176 17.79 18.99 -9.38
CA VAL A 176 18.85 20.01 -9.48
C VAL A 176 18.74 21.01 -8.34
N LEU A 177 17.54 21.52 -8.05
CA LEU A 177 17.30 22.45 -6.95
C LEU A 177 17.68 21.81 -5.61
N PHE A 178 17.23 20.60 -5.33
CA PHE A 178 17.57 19.90 -4.10
C PHE A 178 19.07 19.67 -3.96
N ALA A 179 19.73 19.22 -5.03
CA ALA A 179 21.18 19.02 -5.04
C ALA A 179 21.95 20.33 -4.80
N SER A 180 21.44 21.49 -5.23
CA SER A 180 22.06 22.79 -5.01
C SER A 180 22.07 23.24 -3.55
N LEU A 181 21.11 22.76 -2.75
CA LEU A 181 20.99 23.06 -1.31
C LEU A 181 21.91 22.19 -0.43
N LEU A 182 22.45 21.10 -0.99
CA LEU A 182 23.34 20.18 -0.27
C LEU A 182 24.79 20.68 -0.27
N ASP A 183 25.52 20.35 0.81
CA ASP A 183 26.98 20.52 0.82
C ASP A 183 27.65 19.54 -0.16
N GLU A 184 28.97 19.76 -0.44
CA GLU A 184 29.73 18.97 -1.41
C GLU A 184 29.68 17.47 -1.15
N ARG A 185 29.70 17.06 0.12
CA ARG A 185 29.66 15.68 0.53
C ARG A 185 28.26 15.09 0.39
N GLN A 186 27.25 15.79 0.89
CA GLN A 186 25.85 15.40 0.78
C GLN A 186 25.43 15.29 -0.69
N ARG A 187 25.83 16.25 -1.52
CA ARG A 187 25.60 16.25 -2.97
C ARG A 187 26.22 15.02 -3.63
N ARG A 188 27.46 14.68 -3.27
CA ARG A 188 28.15 13.49 -3.79
C ARG A 188 27.43 12.19 -3.38
N LEU A 189 27.03 12.06 -2.12
CA LEU A 189 26.30 10.89 -1.63
C LEU A 189 24.91 10.77 -2.26
N TYR A 190 24.22 11.89 -2.37
CA TYR A 190 22.92 11.96 -3.03
C TYR A 190 22.99 11.55 -4.51
N ALA A 191 23.94 12.12 -5.25
CA ALA A 191 24.17 11.73 -6.64
C ALA A 191 24.53 10.24 -6.77
N GLY A 192 25.31 9.69 -5.85
CA GLY A 192 25.62 8.27 -5.79
C GLY A 192 24.39 7.39 -5.52
N LEU A 193 23.49 7.82 -4.64
CA LEU A 193 22.23 7.13 -4.35
C LEU A 193 21.30 7.09 -5.57
N GLU A 194 21.10 8.23 -6.22
CA GLU A 194 20.24 8.31 -7.41
C GLU A 194 20.85 7.52 -8.58
N SER A 195 22.18 7.50 -8.71
CA SER A 195 22.85 6.65 -9.70
C SER A 195 22.61 5.16 -9.49
N LEU A 196 22.55 4.70 -8.24
CA LEU A 196 22.17 3.30 -7.91
C LEU A 196 20.77 2.94 -8.40
N LYS A 197 19.82 3.87 -8.28
CA LYS A 197 18.43 3.67 -8.74
C LYS A 197 18.35 3.58 -10.27
N LEU A 198 19.15 4.37 -10.98
CA LEU A 198 19.20 4.37 -12.45
C LEU A 198 19.93 3.15 -13.03
N GLY A 199 20.77 2.47 -12.25
CA GLY A 199 21.50 1.30 -12.68
C GLY A 199 22.61 1.61 -13.67
N ARG A 200 22.76 0.76 -14.70
CA ARG A 200 23.87 0.88 -15.68
C ARG A 200 23.86 2.21 -16.43
N GLY A 201 24.97 2.95 -16.36
CA GLY A 201 25.10 4.29 -16.96
C GLY A 201 24.54 5.43 -16.09
N GLY A 202 24.06 5.14 -14.87
CA GLY A 202 23.50 6.14 -13.94
C GLY A 202 24.53 7.20 -13.54
N ASP A 203 25.79 6.83 -13.32
CA ASP A 203 26.86 7.76 -12.91
C ASP A 203 27.03 8.90 -13.94
N GLN A 204 27.03 8.58 -15.24
CA GLN A 204 27.21 9.56 -16.30
C GLN A 204 25.97 10.46 -16.46
N ARG A 205 24.77 9.87 -16.44
CA ARG A 205 23.51 10.63 -16.54
C ARG A 205 23.33 11.61 -15.40
N LEU A 206 23.65 11.19 -14.17
CA LEU A 206 23.58 12.06 -13.00
C LEU A 206 24.66 13.14 -13.01
N ALA A 207 25.85 12.81 -13.47
CA ALA A 207 26.94 13.79 -13.62
C ALA A 207 26.56 14.92 -14.59
N GLU A 208 25.99 14.59 -15.74
CA GLU A 208 25.46 15.56 -16.70
C GLU A 208 24.34 16.43 -16.13
N LEU A 209 23.35 15.77 -15.46
CA LEU A 209 22.20 16.45 -14.88
C LEU A 209 22.58 17.43 -13.77
N LEU A 210 23.46 17.02 -12.85
CA LEU A 210 23.83 17.78 -11.66
C LEU A 210 25.11 18.61 -11.86
N GLN A 211 25.68 18.62 -13.07
CA GLN A 211 26.96 19.29 -13.42
C GLN A 211 28.10 18.86 -12.47
N LEU A 212 28.21 17.58 -12.22
CA LEU A 212 29.25 16.97 -11.40
C LEU A 212 30.20 16.14 -12.27
N ASP A 213 31.39 15.89 -11.76
CA ASP A 213 32.30 14.93 -12.36
C ASP A 213 31.78 13.49 -12.16
N PRO A 214 31.74 12.63 -13.21
CA PRO A 214 31.27 11.25 -13.10
C PRO A 214 32.00 10.40 -12.03
N GLN A 215 33.31 10.69 -11.81
CA GLN A 215 34.07 10.04 -10.75
C GLN A 215 33.61 10.45 -9.36
N THR A 216 33.10 11.67 -9.20
CA THR A 216 32.49 12.15 -7.95
C THR A 216 31.21 11.37 -7.64
N VAL A 217 30.36 11.15 -8.64
CA VAL A 217 29.13 10.33 -8.50
C VAL A 217 29.50 8.87 -8.17
N ALA A 218 30.43 8.27 -8.91
CA ALA A 218 30.91 6.93 -8.67
C ALA A 218 31.55 6.75 -7.28
N ARG A 219 32.25 7.78 -6.77
CA ARG A 219 32.81 7.78 -5.41
C ARG A 219 31.68 7.80 -4.36
N GLY A 220 30.65 8.62 -4.54
CA GLY A 220 29.48 8.67 -3.66
C GLY A 220 28.77 7.32 -3.62
N ARG A 221 28.55 6.69 -4.76
CA ARG A 221 27.98 5.34 -4.88
C ARG A 221 28.80 4.28 -4.13
N LYS A 222 30.13 4.27 -4.31
CA LYS A 222 31.02 3.34 -3.61
C LYS A 222 31.00 3.54 -2.10
N GLN A 223 30.98 4.80 -1.62
CA GLN A 223 30.89 5.10 -0.19
C GLN A 223 29.59 4.60 0.44
N LEU A 224 28.47 4.72 -0.26
CA LEU A 224 27.19 4.19 0.19
C LEU A 224 27.18 2.67 0.26
N LEU A 225 27.70 1.99 -0.75
CA LEU A 225 27.76 0.53 -0.79
C LEU A 225 28.73 -0.05 0.25
N ALA A 226 29.83 0.63 0.52
CA ALA A 226 30.80 0.24 1.55
C ALA A 226 30.35 0.62 2.97
N GLN A 227 29.22 1.32 3.14
CA GLN A 227 28.77 1.90 4.42
C GLN A 227 29.82 2.80 5.11
N GLU A 228 30.78 3.32 4.35
CA GLU A 228 31.84 4.21 4.82
C GLU A 228 31.38 5.69 4.81
N VAL A 229 30.27 5.99 5.48
CA VAL A 229 29.75 7.36 5.56
C VAL A 229 30.10 7.93 6.94
N GLU A 230 31.17 8.74 6.99
CA GLU A 230 31.49 9.53 8.19
C GLU A 230 30.55 10.75 8.26
N TRP A 231 29.61 10.79 9.19
CA TRP A 231 28.59 11.86 9.28
C TRP A 231 29.12 13.18 9.84
N ASP A 232 30.22 13.16 10.61
CA ASP A 232 30.69 14.31 11.39
C ASP A 232 31.68 15.23 10.65
N ARG A 233 32.16 14.90 9.44
CA ARG A 233 33.18 15.70 8.73
C ARG A 233 32.89 15.80 7.24
N VAL A 234 32.96 17.02 6.69
CA VAL A 234 32.78 17.29 5.25
C VAL A 234 34.00 16.84 4.40
N ARG A 235 35.23 16.82 4.97
CA ARG A 235 36.46 16.42 4.28
C ARG A 235 37.23 15.33 5.04
N LYS A 236 37.83 14.38 4.31
CA LYS A 236 38.72 13.38 4.91
C LYS A 236 39.90 14.05 5.64
N SER A 237 40.27 13.49 6.79
CA SER A 237 41.47 13.85 7.51
C SER A 237 42.70 13.72 6.60
N GLY A 238 43.52 14.77 6.47
CA GLY A 238 44.74 14.77 5.65
C GLY A 238 44.62 15.41 4.27
N ALA A 239 43.47 15.97 3.86
CA ALA A 239 43.28 16.66 2.58
C ALA A 239 43.72 18.15 2.56
N GLY A 240 44.53 18.55 3.51
CA GLY A 240 45.12 19.91 3.55
C GLY A 240 46.34 20.01 2.63
N ARG A 241 46.58 21.22 2.08
CA ARG A 241 47.81 21.55 1.33
C ARG A 241 49.02 21.33 2.25
N LYS A 242 49.99 20.48 1.85
CA LYS A 242 51.23 20.30 2.63
C LYS A 242 51.89 21.68 2.82
N PRO A 243 52.33 22.01 4.04
CA PRO A 243 53.05 23.26 4.28
C PRO A 243 54.33 23.28 3.42
N VAL A 244 54.55 24.39 2.70
CA VAL A 244 55.80 24.61 1.92
C VAL A 244 56.88 24.89 2.92
N GLU A 245 57.85 23.99 3.08
CA GLU A 245 59.05 24.24 3.83
C GLU A 245 59.81 25.39 3.16
N LYS A 246 59.85 26.56 3.82
CA LYS A 246 60.75 27.67 3.44
C LYS A 246 62.16 27.20 3.67
N LYS A 247 62.91 26.95 2.57
CA LYS A 247 64.39 26.84 2.64
C LYS A 247 64.92 28.10 3.25
N ARG A 248 65.61 27.99 4.36
CA ARG A 248 66.41 29.11 4.93
C ARG A 248 67.54 29.41 3.96
N PRO A 249 67.82 30.69 3.58
CA PRO A 249 69.04 31.05 2.86
C PRO A 249 70.24 30.91 3.82
N THR A 250 71.30 30.28 3.34
CA THR A 250 72.64 30.24 3.91
C THR A 250 73.30 31.60 3.77
#